data_98b886974c719c1fd5a0f7a3c1dfb421
#
_entry.id   98b886974c719c1fd5a0f7a3c1dfb421
#
_cell.length_a   1.000
_cell.length_b   1.000
_cell.length_c   1.000
_cell.angle_alpha   90.00
_cell.angle_beta   90.00
_cell.angle_gamma   90.00
#
_symmetry.space_group_name_H-M   'P 1'
#
loop_
_entity.id
_entity.type
_entity.pdbx_description
1 polymer ?
#
loop_
_entity_poly.entity_id
_entity_poly.type
_entity_poly.pdbx_seq_one_letter_code
_entity_poly.pdbx_strand_id
1 'polypeptide(L)'
;GKHNDATLPVDSLPEGASPYGLHHMAGNVFEWVQDWYDPKFYQKTPHPANTQGPLKPIWIGGTGTYVDRLTVGAKRVIRGGSWIAAESSITSTHRFWNHPSNNSYGVGLGFRCAQTAPESVSDSLRVATIEAMKHMGMEKWKEANEQLDKALSLDPHNVELNQMSELVKTKL
;
A
#
# COMPACT_ATOMS: atom_id res chain seq x y z
N GLY A 1 11.36 -24.11 10.63
CA GLY A 1 10.21 -24.50 9.83
C GLY A 1 10.64 -25.56 8.82
N LYS A 2 9.82 -26.56 8.59
CA LYS A 2 10.09 -27.55 7.53
C LYS A 2 9.92 -26.81 6.22
N HIS A 3 10.99 -26.69 5.45
CA HIS A 3 10.93 -26.25 4.06
C HIS A 3 10.10 -27.29 3.30
N ASN A 4 8.87 -26.95 2.95
CA ASN A 4 8.17 -27.66 1.90
C ASN A 4 8.80 -27.17 0.60
N ASP A 5 9.41 -28.05 -0.16
CA ASP A 5 10.03 -27.72 -1.46
C ASP A 5 8.99 -27.38 -2.55
N ALA A 6 7.91 -26.72 -2.16
CA ALA A 6 6.80 -26.37 -3.02
C ALA A 6 5.95 -25.23 -2.43
N THR A 7 5.14 -24.63 -3.27
CA THR A 7 4.07 -23.70 -2.86
C THR A 7 2.95 -24.43 -2.12
N LEU A 8 2.26 -23.71 -1.26
CA LEU A 8 1.09 -24.18 -0.53
C LEU A 8 -0.20 -23.64 -1.15
N PRO A 9 -1.34 -24.35 -0.98
CA PRO A 9 -2.66 -23.81 -1.32
C PRO A 9 -2.92 -22.48 -0.60
N VAL A 10 -3.68 -21.59 -1.25
CA VAL A 10 -3.88 -20.21 -0.75
C VAL A 10 -4.64 -20.12 0.57
N ASP A 11 -5.42 -21.12 0.90
CA ASP A 11 -6.23 -21.25 2.12
C ASP A 11 -5.51 -22.03 3.23
N SER A 12 -4.29 -22.50 2.98
CA SER A 12 -3.49 -23.15 4.01
C SER A 12 -2.96 -22.12 5.02
N LEU A 13 -2.65 -22.55 6.23
CA LEU A 13 -2.13 -21.74 7.33
C LEU A 13 -3.06 -20.58 7.75
N PRO A 14 -4.31 -20.87 8.14
CA PRO A 14 -5.28 -19.84 8.51
C PRO A 14 -4.82 -18.96 9.68
N GLU A 15 -4.03 -19.50 10.61
CA GLU A 15 -3.43 -18.76 11.73
C GLU A 15 -2.41 -17.69 11.28
N GLY A 16 -1.93 -17.78 10.04
CA GLY A 16 -0.99 -16.83 9.45
C GLY A 16 -1.68 -15.71 8.66
N ALA A 17 -3.00 -15.58 8.73
CA ALA A 17 -3.71 -14.50 8.07
C ALA A 17 -3.34 -13.15 8.66
N SER A 18 -3.24 -12.12 7.79
CA SER A 18 -3.05 -10.75 8.23
C SER A 18 -4.28 -10.23 8.99
N PRO A 19 -4.20 -9.09 9.70
CA PRO A 19 -5.36 -8.46 10.32
C PRO A 19 -6.51 -8.14 9.34
N TYR A 20 -6.23 -8.13 8.05
CA TYR A 20 -7.20 -7.90 6.97
C TYR A 20 -7.70 -9.21 6.33
N GLY A 21 -7.40 -10.37 6.91
CA GLY A 21 -7.80 -11.67 6.39
C GLY A 21 -7.01 -12.13 5.16
N LEU A 22 -5.87 -11.52 4.84
CA LEU A 22 -5.04 -11.92 3.70
C LEU A 22 -4.05 -13.01 4.10
N HIS A 23 -4.04 -14.11 3.35
CA HIS A 23 -3.12 -15.22 3.56
C HIS A 23 -1.81 -15.03 2.79
N HIS A 24 -0.76 -15.70 3.24
CA HIS A 24 0.55 -15.77 2.59
C HIS A 24 1.18 -14.40 2.27
N MET A 25 1.01 -13.40 3.16
CA MET A 25 1.66 -12.09 3.04
C MET A 25 3.19 -12.18 3.20
N ALA A 26 3.70 -13.27 3.75
CA ALA A 26 5.11 -13.59 3.87
C ALA A 26 5.34 -15.06 3.51
N GLY A 27 6.19 -15.33 2.51
CA GLY A 27 6.46 -16.66 1.98
C GLY A 27 5.52 -17.08 0.84
N ASN A 28 5.49 -18.35 0.55
CA ASN A 28 4.81 -18.98 -0.58
C ASN A 28 5.40 -18.53 -1.93
N VAL A 29 5.00 -17.40 -2.46
CA VAL A 29 5.58 -16.81 -3.68
C VAL A 29 5.89 -15.34 -3.49
N PHE A 30 6.93 -14.84 -4.15
CA PHE A 30 7.09 -13.41 -4.35
C PHE A 30 5.91 -12.87 -5.16
N GLU A 31 5.41 -11.71 -4.81
CA GLU A 31 4.30 -11.08 -5.48
C GLU A 31 4.72 -9.79 -6.17
N TRP A 32 4.32 -9.65 -7.43
CA TRP A 32 4.47 -8.40 -8.16
C TRP A 32 3.65 -7.30 -7.50
N VAL A 33 4.27 -6.11 -7.40
CA VAL A 33 3.55 -4.89 -7.04
C VAL A 33 3.64 -3.86 -8.16
N GLN A 34 2.80 -2.85 -8.09
CA GLN A 34 2.68 -1.82 -9.12
C GLN A 34 3.96 -0.98 -9.28
N ASP A 35 4.76 -0.87 -8.24
CA ASP A 35 5.90 0.04 -8.19
C ASP A 35 7.05 -0.40 -9.12
N TRP A 36 7.67 0.57 -9.77
CA TRP A 36 8.98 0.38 -10.35
C TRP A 36 10.05 0.39 -9.26
N TYR A 37 11.10 -0.39 -9.45
CA TYR A 37 12.16 -0.47 -8.47
C TYR A 37 13.11 0.72 -8.59
N ASP A 38 13.27 1.47 -7.50
CA ASP A 38 14.29 2.49 -7.30
C ASP A 38 15.13 2.08 -6.08
N PRO A 39 16.41 1.75 -6.24
CA PRO A 39 17.28 1.38 -5.13
C PRO A 39 17.49 2.53 -4.12
N LYS A 40 17.29 3.78 -4.56
CA LYS A 40 17.47 4.98 -3.75
C LYS A 40 16.15 5.58 -3.25
N PHE A 41 15.00 4.90 -3.48
CA PHE A 41 13.70 5.46 -3.17
C PHE A 41 13.60 5.90 -1.69
N TYR A 42 13.98 5.03 -0.77
CA TYR A 42 13.91 5.32 0.67
C TYR A 42 15.00 6.27 1.18
N GLN A 43 15.97 6.62 0.35
CA GLN A 43 16.96 7.65 0.69
C GLN A 43 16.44 9.07 0.42
N LYS A 44 15.36 9.19 -0.35
CA LYS A 44 14.70 10.45 -0.63
C LYS A 44 13.72 10.74 0.50
N THR A 45 13.99 11.72 1.31
CA THR A 45 13.16 12.11 2.44
C THR A 45 12.57 13.51 2.25
N PRO A 46 11.46 13.82 2.93
CA PRO A 46 10.59 12.94 3.70
C PRO A 46 9.62 12.16 2.80
N HIS A 47 9.20 10.97 3.26
CA HIS A 47 8.10 10.24 2.65
C HIS A 47 6.82 10.56 3.44
N PRO A 48 5.86 11.29 2.86
CA PRO A 48 4.57 11.49 3.50
C PRO A 48 3.84 10.15 3.68
N ALA A 49 2.89 10.12 4.59
CA ALA A 49 2.02 8.96 4.75
C ALA A 49 1.35 8.62 3.41
N ASN A 50 1.20 7.34 3.13
CA ASN A 50 0.64 6.82 1.87
C ASN A 50 1.43 7.22 0.61
N THR A 51 2.74 7.40 0.74
CA THR A 51 3.61 7.64 -0.41
C THR A 51 3.49 6.49 -1.41
N GLN A 52 3.13 6.82 -2.64
CA GLN A 52 3.18 5.87 -3.75
C GLN A 52 4.62 5.66 -4.20
N GLY A 53 4.95 4.44 -4.57
CA GLY A 53 6.23 4.11 -5.18
C GLY A 53 6.37 4.70 -6.59
N PRO A 54 7.55 4.56 -7.21
CA PRO A 54 7.77 5.07 -8.55
C PRO A 54 6.81 4.44 -9.56
N LEU A 55 6.00 5.27 -10.23
CA LEU A 55 5.05 4.84 -11.26
C LEU A 55 5.70 4.78 -12.67
N LYS A 56 6.87 5.38 -12.84
CA LYS A 56 7.64 5.36 -14.10
C LYS A 56 8.86 4.48 -13.97
N PRO A 57 9.25 3.77 -15.06
CA PRO A 57 10.43 2.93 -15.05
C PRO A 57 11.70 3.75 -14.79
N ILE A 58 12.57 3.21 -13.95
CA ILE A 58 13.89 3.77 -13.66
C ILE A 58 14.91 2.83 -14.27
N TRP A 59 15.71 3.34 -15.23
CA TRP A 59 16.77 2.57 -15.84
C TRP A 59 17.91 2.38 -14.85
N ILE A 60 18.28 1.13 -14.63
CA ILE A 60 19.48 0.75 -13.92
C ILE A 60 20.49 0.35 -15.00
N GLY A 61 21.53 1.16 -15.17
CA GLY A 61 22.59 0.89 -16.12
C GLY A 61 23.41 -0.34 -15.75
N GLY A 62 23.99 -0.98 -16.75
CA GLY A 62 24.87 -2.12 -16.58
C GLY A 62 26.29 -1.82 -17.10
N THR A 63 27.22 -2.70 -16.77
CA THR A 63 28.63 -2.60 -17.12
C THR A 63 28.99 -3.39 -18.39
N GLY A 64 28.01 -3.98 -19.08
CA GLY A 64 28.19 -4.71 -20.33
C GLY A 64 28.54 -6.20 -20.18
N THR A 65 28.45 -6.76 -18.97
CA THR A 65 28.71 -8.19 -18.71
C THR A 65 27.46 -9.05 -18.92
N TYR A 66 27.60 -10.38 -18.98
CA TYR A 66 26.45 -11.31 -19.09
C TYR A 66 25.47 -11.16 -17.92
N VAL A 67 25.96 -10.87 -16.71
CA VAL A 67 25.16 -10.62 -15.51
C VAL A 67 24.29 -9.37 -15.71
N ASP A 68 24.71 -8.42 -16.51
CA ASP A 68 23.98 -7.19 -16.77
C ASP A 68 22.66 -7.41 -17.50
N ARG A 69 22.52 -8.49 -18.29
CA ARG A 69 21.25 -8.82 -18.95
C ARG A 69 20.13 -9.06 -17.96
N LEU A 70 20.46 -9.50 -16.74
CA LEU A 70 19.50 -9.68 -15.64
C LEU A 70 19.38 -8.43 -14.77
N THR A 71 20.40 -7.57 -14.80
CA THR A 71 20.50 -6.40 -13.92
C THR A 71 20.23 -5.08 -14.62
N VAL A 72 20.40 -5.02 -15.94
CA VAL A 72 20.14 -3.83 -16.77
C VAL A 72 18.64 -3.66 -17.02
N GLY A 73 18.21 -2.43 -17.07
CA GLY A 73 16.85 -2.07 -17.44
C GLY A 73 15.94 -1.78 -16.25
N ALA A 74 14.72 -1.43 -16.59
CA ALA A 74 13.70 -1.14 -15.60
C ALA A 74 13.20 -2.41 -14.93
N LYS A 75 13.04 -2.37 -13.61
CA LYS A 75 12.63 -3.50 -12.80
C LYS A 75 11.39 -3.16 -12.01
N ARG A 76 10.55 -4.16 -11.80
CA ARG A 76 9.40 -4.06 -10.90
C ARG A 76 9.76 -4.57 -9.51
N VAL A 77 9.13 -3.98 -8.50
CA VAL A 77 9.24 -4.47 -7.13
C VAL A 77 8.46 -5.77 -6.99
N ILE A 78 9.03 -6.69 -6.23
CA ILE A 78 8.36 -7.90 -5.74
C ILE A 78 8.48 -7.94 -4.21
N ARG A 79 7.49 -8.54 -3.56
CA ARG A 79 7.33 -8.53 -2.11
C ARG A 79 6.99 -9.92 -1.56
N GLY A 80 7.08 -10.06 -0.24
CA GLY A 80 6.58 -11.21 0.52
C GLY A 80 7.57 -12.35 0.71
N GLY A 81 8.59 -12.45 -0.13
CA GLY A 81 9.45 -13.66 -0.15
C GLY A 81 8.78 -14.84 -0.83
N SER A 82 9.48 -15.93 -1.00
CA SER A 82 8.96 -17.16 -1.62
C SER A 82 9.42 -18.41 -0.87
N TRP A 83 8.88 -19.56 -1.23
CA TRP A 83 9.21 -20.85 -0.65
C TRP A 83 10.70 -21.23 -0.74
N ILE A 84 11.43 -20.66 -1.71
CA ILE A 84 12.90 -20.85 -1.87
C ILE A 84 13.72 -19.71 -1.26
N ALA A 85 13.09 -18.65 -0.77
CA ALA A 85 13.81 -17.50 -0.24
C ALA A 85 14.43 -17.81 1.13
N ALA A 86 15.55 -17.15 1.43
CA ALA A 86 16.13 -17.19 2.77
C ALA A 86 15.15 -16.59 3.80
N GLU A 87 15.17 -17.06 5.02
CA GLU A 87 14.28 -16.59 6.12
C GLU A 87 14.31 -15.07 6.28
N SER A 88 15.49 -14.45 6.13
CA SER A 88 15.65 -13.00 6.18
C SER A 88 14.88 -12.22 5.10
N SER A 89 14.48 -12.92 4.03
CA SER A 89 13.70 -12.34 2.92
C SER A 89 12.19 -12.63 3.04
N ILE A 90 11.79 -13.48 3.98
CA ILE A 90 10.38 -13.85 4.21
C ILE A 90 9.82 -12.90 5.28
N THR A 91 9.70 -11.63 4.93
CA THR A 91 9.15 -10.60 5.82
C THR A 91 8.23 -9.67 5.05
N SER A 92 7.24 -9.10 5.73
CA SER A 92 6.32 -8.12 5.14
C SER A 92 7.02 -6.83 4.68
N THR A 93 8.21 -6.54 5.21
CA THR A 93 8.99 -5.34 4.87
C THR A 93 10.03 -5.58 3.77
N HIS A 94 10.40 -6.84 3.51
CA HIS A 94 11.42 -7.14 2.50
C HIS A 94 10.96 -6.68 1.12
N ARG A 95 11.81 -5.93 0.44
CA ARG A 95 11.58 -5.44 -0.92
C ARG A 95 12.67 -5.94 -1.84
N PHE A 96 12.29 -6.67 -2.83
CA PHE A 96 13.18 -7.17 -3.86
C PHE A 96 12.71 -6.71 -5.24
N TRP A 97 13.36 -7.14 -6.30
CA TRP A 97 13.04 -6.73 -7.65
C TRP A 97 13.17 -7.89 -8.64
N ASN A 98 12.46 -7.77 -9.74
CA ASN A 98 12.62 -8.66 -10.87
C ASN A 98 12.37 -7.91 -12.18
N HIS A 99 12.88 -8.48 -13.27
CA HIS A 99 12.63 -7.94 -14.60
C HIS A 99 11.19 -8.26 -15.03
N PRO A 100 10.42 -7.32 -15.61
CA PRO A 100 9.00 -7.53 -15.94
C PRO A 100 8.75 -8.71 -16.91
N SER A 101 9.72 -9.04 -17.75
CA SER A 101 9.63 -10.19 -18.66
C SER A 101 10.05 -11.53 -18.04
N ASN A 102 10.42 -11.54 -16.76
CA ASN A 102 10.77 -12.79 -16.09
C ASN A 102 9.49 -13.57 -15.74
N ASN A 103 9.35 -14.72 -16.36
CA ASN A 103 8.27 -15.69 -16.14
C ASN A 103 8.79 -17.01 -15.54
N SER A 104 9.97 -16.97 -14.91
CA SER A 104 10.61 -18.15 -14.35
C SER A 104 9.85 -18.71 -13.16
N TYR A 105 9.43 -19.96 -13.25
CA TYR A 105 8.81 -20.69 -12.14
C TYR A 105 9.79 -20.94 -10.99
N GLY A 106 11.09 -20.97 -11.28
CA GLY A 106 12.13 -21.35 -10.32
C GLY A 106 12.32 -20.38 -9.15
N VAL A 107 11.76 -19.18 -9.20
CA VAL A 107 11.88 -18.20 -8.10
C VAL A 107 10.62 -18.06 -7.26
N GLY A 108 9.59 -18.85 -7.52
CA GLY A 108 8.31 -18.73 -6.80
C GLY A 108 7.75 -17.30 -6.96
N LEU A 109 7.34 -16.95 -8.18
CA LEU A 109 6.85 -15.62 -8.52
C LEU A 109 5.39 -15.69 -8.91
N GLY A 110 4.58 -14.81 -8.34
CA GLY A 110 3.14 -14.73 -8.55
C GLY A 110 2.64 -13.29 -8.43
N PHE A 111 1.35 -13.15 -8.26
CA PHE A 111 0.70 -11.86 -8.02
C PHE A 111 -0.62 -12.07 -7.29
N ARG A 112 -1.13 -11.01 -6.69
CA ARG A 112 -2.53 -10.92 -6.25
C ARG A 112 -3.17 -9.68 -6.83
N CYS A 113 -4.46 -9.78 -7.17
CA CYS A 113 -5.23 -8.64 -7.62
C CYS A 113 -5.58 -7.74 -6.43
N ALA A 114 -5.54 -6.45 -6.67
CA ALA A 114 -6.04 -5.44 -5.75
C ALA A 114 -7.04 -4.55 -6.49
N GLN A 115 -8.08 -4.17 -5.80
CA GLN A 115 -9.09 -3.26 -6.31
C GLN A 115 -9.28 -2.14 -5.27
N THR A 116 -9.41 -0.91 -5.74
CA THR A 116 -9.87 0.17 -4.87
C THR A 116 -11.29 -0.17 -4.43
N ALA A 117 -11.49 -0.28 -3.12
CA ALA A 117 -12.84 -0.45 -2.59
C ALA A 117 -13.70 0.75 -3.02
N PRO A 118 -14.97 0.54 -3.36
CA PRO A 118 -15.90 1.65 -3.50
C PRO A 118 -15.84 2.46 -2.18
N GLU A 119 -15.87 3.78 -2.31
CA GLU A 119 -15.86 4.65 -1.15
C GLU A 119 -17.07 4.30 -0.27
N SER A 120 -16.80 3.75 0.90
CA SER A 120 -17.86 3.42 1.86
C SER A 120 -18.40 4.70 2.48
N VAL A 121 -19.64 4.66 2.98
CA VAL A 121 -20.20 5.77 3.76
C VAL A 121 -19.27 6.13 4.93
N SER A 122 -18.65 5.13 5.55
CA SER A 122 -17.66 5.31 6.61
C SER A 122 -16.41 6.06 6.13
N ASP A 123 -15.91 5.76 4.92
CA ASP A 123 -14.73 6.43 4.37
C ASP A 123 -15.08 7.86 3.96
N SER A 124 -16.23 8.09 3.33
CA SER A 124 -16.72 9.42 2.98
C SER A 124 -16.93 10.28 4.23
N LEU A 125 -17.50 9.70 5.28
CA LEU A 125 -17.68 10.36 6.58
C LEU A 125 -16.32 10.75 7.17
N ARG A 126 -15.36 9.83 7.19
CA ARG A 126 -14.02 10.07 7.73
C ARG A 126 -13.28 11.17 6.96
N VAL A 127 -13.33 11.13 5.62
CA VAL A 127 -12.70 12.16 4.77
C VAL A 127 -13.31 13.53 5.05
N ALA A 128 -14.63 13.65 5.04
CA ALA A 128 -15.31 14.91 5.31
C ALA A 128 -15.00 15.47 6.71
N THR A 129 -14.92 14.60 7.71
CA THR A 129 -14.55 14.98 9.07
C THR A 129 -13.11 15.52 9.16
N ILE A 130 -12.16 14.84 8.52
CA ILE A 130 -10.75 15.26 8.49
C ILE A 130 -10.60 16.61 7.78
N GLU A 131 -11.24 16.81 6.63
CA GLU A 131 -11.18 18.08 5.91
C GLU A 131 -11.87 19.22 6.72
N ALA A 132 -12.95 18.94 7.42
CA ALA A 132 -13.56 19.90 8.32
C ALA A 132 -12.59 20.35 9.42
N MET A 133 -11.95 19.41 10.10
CA MET A 133 -10.96 19.70 11.15
C MET A 133 -9.78 20.52 10.62
N LYS A 134 -9.29 20.18 9.43
CA LYS A 134 -8.22 20.89 8.76
C LYS A 134 -8.60 22.34 8.46
N HIS A 135 -9.81 22.58 7.93
CA HIS A 135 -10.32 23.93 7.67
C HIS A 135 -10.52 24.72 8.95
N MET A 136 -11.03 24.09 10.02
CA MET A 136 -11.13 24.71 11.35
C MET A 136 -9.75 25.15 11.86
N GLY A 137 -8.73 24.32 11.72
CA GLY A 137 -7.34 24.66 12.10
C GLY A 137 -6.71 25.79 11.28
N MET A 138 -7.27 26.07 10.10
CA MET A 138 -6.86 27.19 9.23
C MET A 138 -7.81 28.42 9.36
N GLU A 139 -8.73 28.40 10.30
CA GLU A 139 -9.76 29.44 10.48
C GLU A 139 -10.65 29.68 9.24
N LYS A 140 -10.78 28.69 8.38
CA LYS A 140 -11.61 28.69 7.17
C LYS A 140 -13.01 28.16 7.50
N TRP A 141 -13.78 28.97 8.21
CA TRP A 141 -15.04 28.54 8.83
C TRP A 141 -16.15 28.14 7.85
N LYS A 142 -16.21 28.80 6.68
CA LYS A 142 -17.18 28.43 5.63
C LYS A 142 -16.89 27.06 5.06
N GLU A 143 -15.63 26.80 4.66
CA GLU A 143 -15.20 25.54 4.12
C GLU A 143 -15.32 24.41 5.17
N ALA A 144 -15.04 24.73 6.45
CA ALA A 144 -15.25 23.80 7.53
C ALA A 144 -16.73 23.41 7.68
N ASN A 145 -17.64 24.39 7.61
CA ASN A 145 -19.08 24.13 7.69
C ASN A 145 -19.57 23.26 6.54
N GLU A 146 -19.15 23.51 5.32
CA GLU A 146 -19.50 22.69 4.15
C GLU A 146 -19.09 21.22 4.33
N GLN A 147 -17.91 20.97 4.88
CA GLN A 147 -17.46 19.60 5.15
C GLN A 147 -18.21 18.95 6.32
N LEU A 148 -18.56 19.72 7.34
CA LEU A 148 -19.39 19.23 8.45
C LEU A 148 -20.81 18.90 7.99
N ASP A 149 -21.43 19.71 7.15
CA ASP A 149 -22.74 19.45 6.58
C ASP A 149 -22.71 18.14 5.75
N LYS A 150 -21.66 17.95 4.96
CA LYS A 150 -21.44 16.70 4.22
C LYS A 150 -21.28 15.51 5.17
N ALA A 151 -20.48 15.62 6.22
CA ALA A 151 -20.30 14.57 7.21
C ALA A 151 -21.61 14.25 7.95
N LEU A 152 -22.36 15.26 8.37
CA LEU A 152 -23.64 15.10 9.04
C LEU A 152 -24.74 14.55 8.12
N SER A 153 -24.66 14.76 6.82
CA SER A 153 -25.57 14.09 5.87
C SER A 153 -25.37 12.57 5.83
N LEU A 154 -24.17 12.09 6.16
CA LEU A 154 -23.84 10.68 6.22
C LEU A 154 -24.10 10.04 7.59
N ASP A 155 -23.94 10.80 8.66
CA ASP A 155 -24.20 10.40 10.05
C ASP A 155 -24.86 11.54 10.86
N PRO A 156 -26.17 11.74 10.70
CA PRO A 156 -26.88 12.88 11.33
C PRO A 156 -26.91 12.85 12.86
N HIS A 157 -26.74 11.69 13.46
CA HIS A 157 -26.80 11.51 14.90
C HIS A 157 -25.43 11.50 15.59
N ASN A 158 -24.38 11.80 14.85
CA ASN A 158 -23.03 11.86 15.39
C ASN A 158 -22.88 13.05 16.35
N VAL A 159 -22.70 12.75 17.63
CA VAL A 159 -22.66 13.77 18.68
C VAL A 159 -21.47 14.72 18.50
N GLU A 160 -20.30 14.19 18.14
CA GLU A 160 -19.08 14.99 17.96
C GLU A 160 -19.20 15.94 16.76
N LEU A 161 -19.70 15.45 15.63
CA LEU A 161 -19.91 16.27 14.43
C LEU A 161 -20.95 17.38 14.68
N ASN A 162 -22.02 17.10 15.41
CA ASN A 162 -23.01 18.12 15.77
C ASN A 162 -22.37 19.20 16.66
N GLN A 163 -21.57 18.82 17.66
CA GLN A 163 -20.85 19.80 18.50
C GLN A 163 -19.85 20.64 17.68
N MET A 164 -19.12 20.03 16.75
CA MET A 164 -18.21 20.76 15.85
C MET A 164 -18.99 21.74 14.95
N SER A 165 -20.13 21.33 14.39
CA SER A 165 -20.98 22.17 13.56
C SER A 165 -21.50 23.39 14.34
N GLU A 166 -21.97 23.20 15.56
CA GLU A 166 -22.39 24.31 16.40
C GLU A 166 -21.24 25.28 16.71
N LEU A 167 -20.03 24.75 17.00
CA LEU A 167 -18.85 25.59 17.20
C LEU A 167 -18.53 26.42 15.94
N VAL A 168 -18.53 25.80 14.77
CA VAL A 168 -18.21 26.48 13.50
C VAL A 168 -19.25 27.56 13.20
N LYS A 169 -20.53 27.31 13.43
CA LYS A 169 -21.61 28.29 13.24
C LYS A 169 -21.43 29.54 14.09
N THR A 170 -20.85 29.43 15.29
CA THR A 170 -20.53 30.59 16.12
C THR A 170 -19.41 31.48 15.58
N LYS A 171 -18.67 30.98 14.58
CA LYS A 171 -17.53 31.66 13.96
C LYS A 171 -17.83 32.22 12.57
N LEU A 172 -18.99 31.85 11.99
CA LEU A 172 -19.49 32.37 10.72
C LEU A 172 -20.21 33.72 10.91
#